data_b336a0f064f0e3ecd5b0351d2a4674d5
#
_entry.id   b336a0f064f0e3ecd5b0351d2a4674d5
#
_cell.length_a   1.000
_cell.length_b   1.000
_cell.length_c   1.000
_cell.angle_alpha   90.00
_cell.angle_beta   90.00
_cell.angle_gamma   90.00
#
_symmetry.space_group_name_H-M   'P 1'
#
loop_
_entity.id
_entity.type
_entity.pdbx_description
1 polymer ?
#
loop_
_entity_poly.entity_id
_entity_poly.type
_entity_poly.pdbx_seq_one_letter_code
_entity_poly.pdbx_strand_id
1 'polypeptide(L)'
;MFSNIINVAVVIFFAMYLWRFFKITKTYFIVIVLHIFFAFWLVVSVAFIESGVYNKDLLTITYFNFSTLKLVFYEIVFFETVLFWYRRSKIKCYEYDYVGTSFVKERNHQIILLISGCYSIYAFLNMLISENTFTNTSVTRFNFYTTYSALPFAQVISYFAQPIALLLGFVLCRSRRRKRKIFSLFIFLLLIIANYGTGNEFGTLLYLGVYYITPIGIDLFGTIEWKTTKEWTKTLLVKYKKYIILVGIAFLAVCIIKIRSFSKVNIFAQYASTPFAAFLYRAFALQGDVWWAVDVKVAGGFNDIVHFFQELGGLFGLVKEQDLGINYLMKLILPQSTLDNYLWGNAQLMSGYPAINIAMFGYIGTIPVIILEATIFAKFSTYVYKKIIKQQYLYSFLAFFVYIQFLKIYNISGYHNICNIIPAVFIFLLIFAKAIIGFKSN
;
A
#
# COMPACT_ATOMS: atom_id res chain seq x y z
N MET A 1 15.10 -11.78 27.58
CA MET A 1 14.03 -11.11 28.36
C MET A 1 14.13 -9.58 28.25
N PHE A 2 15.29 -8.96 28.50
CA PHE A 2 15.48 -7.51 28.43
C PHE A 2 15.16 -6.91 27.05
N SER A 3 15.63 -7.52 25.95
CA SER A 3 15.34 -7.12 24.57
C SER A 3 13.84 -7.06 24.27
N ASN A 4 13.07 -8.05 24.73
CA ASN A 4 11.63 -8.12 24.49
C ASN A 4 10.89 -6.97 25.18
N ILE A 5 11.33 -6.58 26.39
CA ILE A 5 10.75 -5.45 27.12
C ILE A 5 10.98 -4.14 26.36
N ILE A 6 12.20 -3.94 25.86
CA ILE A 6 12.54 -2.75 25.05
C ILE A 6 11.67 -2.73 23.78
N ASN A 7 11.60 -3.82 23.05
CA ASN A 7 10.83 -3.88 21.80
C ASN A 7 9.35 -3.63 22.02
N VAL A 8 8.76 -4.21 23.07
CA VAL A 8 7.35 -3.93 23.43
C VAL A 8 7.16 -2.45 23.80
N ALA A 9 8.06 -1.86 24.57
CA ALA A 9 7.98 -0.45 24.93
C ALA A 9 8.08 0.46 23.68
N VAL A 10 8.97 0.14 22.74
CA VAL A 10 9.14 0.88 21.46
C VAL A 10 7.90 0.76 20.59
N VAL A 11 7.30 -0.43 20.47
CA VAL A 11 6.05 -0.63 19.71
C VAL A 11 4.90 0.17 20.35
N ILE A 12 4.73 0.13 21.67
CA ILE A 12 3.71 0.92 22.37
C ILE A 12 3.94 2.43 22.15
N PHE A 13 5.17 2.89 22.28
CA PHE A 13 5.53 4.28 22.03
C PHE A 13 5.17 4.70 20.60
N PHE A 14 5.50 3.87 19.60
CA PHE A 14 5.18 4.16 18.20
C PHE A 14 3.67 4.16 17.95
N ALA A 15 2.92 3.23 18.55
CA ALA A 15 1.46 3.23 18.47
C ALA A 15 0.86 4.52 19.05
N MET A 16 1.35 4.99 20.21
CA MET A 16 0.93 6.26 20.81
C MET A 16 1.30 7.46 19.94
N TYR A 17 2.48 7.43 19.32
CA TYR A 17 2.91 8.44 18.38
C TYR A 17 2.00 8.48 17.13
N LEU A 18 1.70 7.35 16.51
CA LEU A 18 0.77 7.26 15.37
C LEU A 18 -0.64 7.72 15.73
N TRP A 19 -1.09 7.44 16.94
CA TRP A 19 -2.36 7.95 17.46
C TRP A 19 -2.37 9.48 17.56
N ARG A 20 -1.29 10.08 18.07
CA ARG A 20 -1.11 11.55 18.07
C ARG A 20 -1.10 12.10 16.65
N PHE A 21 -0.34 11.48 15.75
CA PHE A 21 -0.26 11.84 14.34
C PHE A 21 -1.65 11.79 13.68
N PHE A 22 -2.41 10.73 13.91
CA PHE A 22 -3.79 10.61 13.45
C PHE A 22 -4.68 11.77 13.93
N LYS A 23 -4.64 12.10 15.21
CA LYS A 23 -5.43 13.21 15.76
C LYS A 23 -5.18 14.54 15.06
N ILE A 24 -3.94 14.79 14.66
CA ILE A 24 -3.55 16.04 14.01
C ILE A 24 -3.88 16.02 12.51
N THR A 25 -3.70 14.86 11.87
CA THR A 25 -3.82 14.72 10.41
C THR A 25 -5.14 14.11 9.96
N LYS A 26 -6.12 13.99 10.86
CA LYS A 26 -7.41 13.31 10.61
C LYS A 26 -8.03 13.59 9.24
N THR A 27 -7.91 14.81 8.73
CA THR A 27 -8.44 15.23 7.43
C THR A 27 -7.78 14.47 6.26
N TYR A 28 -6.49 14.17 6.37
CA TYR A 28 -5.72 13.46 5.34
C TYR A 28 -5.64 11.95 5.60
N PHE A 29 -6.04 11.52 6.79
CA PHE A 29 -5.79 10.17 7.29
C PHE A 29 -6.15 9.08 6.29
N ILE A 30 -7.34 9.18 5.68
CA ILE A 30 -7.80 8.13 4.76
C ILE A 30 -6.92 7.99 3.51
N VAL A 31 -6.25 9.06 3.07
CA VAL A 31 -5.34 9.01 1.93
C VAL A 31 -4.03 8.31 2.31
N ILE A 32 -3.57 8.50 3.55
CA ILE A 32 -2.28 7.97 4.02
C ILE A 32 -2.42 6.72 4.91
N VAL A 33 -3.64 6.23 5.11
CA VAL A 33 -3.93 5.13 6.04
C VAL A 33 -3.13 3.86 5.75
N LEU A 34 -2.92 3.54 4.48
CA LEU A 34 -2.13 2.36 4.11
C LEU A 34 -0.65 2.53 4.48
N HIS A 35 -0.10 3.73 4.31
CA HIS A 35 1.28 3.99 4.72
C HIS A 35 1.44 3.84 6.25
N ILE A 36 0.52 4.42 7.02
CA ILE A 36 0.50 4.26 8.49
C ILE A 36 0.39 2.79 8.88
N PHE A 37 -0.49 2.04 8.22
CA PHE A 37 -0.68 0.62 8.47
C PHE A 37 0.60 -0.18 8.20
N PHE A 38 1.25 0.04 7.06
CA PHE A 38 2.48 -0.68 6.71
C PHE A 38 3.65 -0.29 7.61
N ALA A 39 3.81 0.98 7.96
CA ALA A 39 4.84 1.43 8.89
C ALA A 39 4.67 0.76 10.28
N PHE A 40 3.44 0.75 10.80
CA PHE A 40 3.16 0.08 12.07
C PHE A 40 3.41 -1.43 12.00
N TRP A 41 2.95 -2.07 10.91
CA TRP A 41 3.15 -3.50 10.70
C TRP A 41 4.63 -3.85 10.61
N LEU A 42 5.42 -3.06 9.90
CA LEU A 42 6.86 -3.24 9.80
C LEU A 42 7.54 -3.15 11.18
N VAL A 43 7.21 -2.14 11.98
CA VAL A 43 7.76 -1.98 13.34
C VAL A 43 7.43 -3.17 14.23
N VAL A 44 6.19 -3.65 14.20
CA VAL A 44 5.77 -4.86 14.94
C VAL A 44 6.55 -6.08 14.47
N SER A 45 6.74 -6.22 13.15
CA SER A 45 7.45 -7.35 12.57
C SER A 45 8.93 -7.39 12.98
N VAL A 46 9.60 -6.23 12.94
CA VAL A 46 11.02 -6.14 13.37
C VAL A 46 11.15 -6.45 14.86
N ALA A 47 10.23 -5.95 15.69
CA ALA A 47 10.21 -6.28 17.12
C ALA A 47 10.05 -7.78 17.37
N PHE A 48 9.23 -8.45 16.54
CA PHE A 48 9.02 -9.89 16.61
C PHE A 48 10.28 -10.68 16.24
N ILE A 49 10.99 -10.24 15.19
CA ILE A 49 12.28 -10.83 14.78
C ILE A 49 13.33 -10.66 15.87
N GLU A 50 13.48 -9.48 16.43
CA GLU A 50 14.44 -9.22 17.52
C GLU A 50 14.11 -9.99 18.81
N SER A 51 12.90 -10.51 18.94
CA SER A 51 12.56 -11.43 20.03
C SER A 51 12.96 -12.91 19.77
N GLY A 52 13.59 -13.19 18.63
CA GLY A 52 14.12 -14.51 18.27
C GLY A 52 13.32 -15.26 17.21
N VAL A 53 12.32 -14.64 16.59
CA VAL A 53 11.49 -15.24 15.53
C VAL A 53 11.91 -14.67 14.18
N TYR A 54 12.90 -15.28 13.54
CA TYR A 54 13.48 -14.81 12.28
C TYR A 54 13.56 -15.91 11.23
N ASN A 55 13.72 -15.50 9.97
CA ASN A 55 13.94 -16.41 8.86
C ASN A 55 15.38 -16.97 8.88
N LYS A 56 15.49 -18.30 8.96
CA LYS A 56 16.77 -18.99 8.99
C LYS A 56 17.56 -18.90 7.68
N ASP A 57 16.90 -18.52 6.59
CA ASP A 57 17.54 -18.34 5.29
C ASP A 57 18.39 -17.06 5.22
N LEU A 58 18.21 -16.13 6.16
CA LEU A 58 18.98 -14.89 6.18
C LEU A 58 20.44 -15.13 6.59
N LEU A 59 21.35 -14.38 5.97
CA LEU A 59 22.80 -14.44 6.26
C LEU A 59 23.21 -13.87 7.63
N THR A 60 22.25 -13.37 8.39
CA THR A 60 22.53 -12.75 9.69
C THR A 60 22.27 -13.72 10.84
N ILE A 61 23.12 -13.64 11.86
CA ILE A 61 23.06 -14.46 13.07
C ILE A 61 22.73 -13.67 14.32
N THR A 62 22.61 -12.35 14.22
CA THR A 62 22.36 -11.45 15.36
C THR A 62 20.87 -11.25 15.55
N TYR A 63 20.35 -11.47 16.77
CA TYR A 63 18.93 -11.29 17.07
C TYR A 63 18.59 -9.88 17.48
N PHE A 64 19.38 -9.28 18.35
CA PHE A 64 19.12 -7.98 18.92
C PHE A 64 20.17 -6.95 18.53
N ASN A 65 19.76 -5.94 17.79
CA ASN A 65 20.62 -4.88 17.29
C ASN A 65 19.99 -3.48 17.44
N PHE A 66 18.99 -3.34 18.31
CA PHE A 66 18.16 -2.13 18.40
C PHE A 66 17.51 -1.74 17.05
N SER A 67 17.29 -2.71 16.16
CA SER A 67 16.75 -2.49 14.83
C SER A 67 15.34 -1.90 14.88
N THR A 68 14.51 -2.34 15.83
CA THR A 68 13.16 -1.78 16.06
C THR A 68 13.23 -0.30 16.44
N LEU A 69 14.15 0.08 17.32
CA LEU A 69 14.32 1.47 17.76
C LEU A 69 14.81 2.37 16.61
N LYS A 70 15.79 1.89 15.84
CA LYS A 70 16.32 2.60 14.66
C LYS A 70 15.23 2.81 13.62
N LEU A 71 14.43 1.76 13.34
CA LEU A 71 13.30 1.85 12.41
C LEU A 71 12.30 2.92 12.86
N VAL A 72 11.87 2.86 14.12
CA VAL A 72 10.93 3.84 14.68
C VAL A 72 11.47 5.27 14.59
N PHE A 73 12.77 5.46 14.78
CA PHE A 73 13.40 6.77 14.60
C PHE A 73 13.21 7.29 13.17
N TYR A 74 13.48 6.48 12.13
CA TYR A 74 13.30 6.89 10.73
C TYR A 74 11.83 7.12 10.37
N GLU A 75 10.94 6.28 10.87
CA GLU A 75 9.49 6.47 10.67
C GLU A 75 9.00 7.77 11.32
N ILE A 76 9.50 8.13 12.50
CA ILE A 76 9.17 9.41 13.15
C ILE A 76 9.70 10.58 12.31
N VAL A 77 10.93 10.52 11.78
CA VAL A 77 11.48 11.55 10.89
C VAL A 77 10.58 11.72 9.67
N PHE A 78 10.15 10.62 9.06
CA PHE A 78 9.22 10.65 7.93
C PHE A 78 7.89 11.32 8.30
N PHE A 79 7.21 10.83 9.34
CA PHE A 79 5.89 11.34 9.73
C PHE A 79 5.92 12.79 10.25
N GLU A 80 6.95 13.22 10.98
CA GLU A 80 7.07 14.61 11.42
C GLU A 80 7.30 15.55 10.22
N THR A 81 8.06 15.11 9.21
CA THR A 81 8.22 15.86 7.96
C THR A 81 6.90 15.98 7.22
N VAL A 82 6.14 14.88 7.11
CA VAL A 82 4.79 14.90 6.52
C VAL A 82 3.87 15.86 7.29
N LEU A 83 3.89 15.80 8.62
CA LEU A 83 3.09 16.65 9.49
C LEU A 83 3.42 18.14 9.32
N PHE A 84 4.69 18.47 9.20
CA PHE A 84 5.16 19.83 8.94
C PHE A 84 4.54 20.40 7.66
N TRP A 85 4.54 19.64 6.57
CA TRP A 85 3.96 20.07 5.31
C TRP A 85 2.43 20.10 5.34
N TYR A 86 1.78 19.20 6.03
CA TYR A 86 0.32 19.20 6.17
C TYR A 86 -0.16 20.42 6.95
N ARG A 87 0.54 20.80 8.04
CA ARG A 87 0.23 22.04 8.77
C ARG A 87 0.38 23.28 7.91
N ARG A 88 1.39 23.32 7.04
CA ARG A 88 1.62 24.45 6.12
C ARG A 88 0.63 24.50 4.95
N SER A 89 0.06 23.39 4.55
CA SER A 89 -0.82 23.34 3.39
C SER A 89 -2.13 24.11 3.56
N LYS A 90 -2.44 24.59 4.79
CA LYS A 90 -3.62 25.40 5.15
C LYS A 90 -4.90 24.93 4.46
N ILE A 91 -5.08 23.64 4.31
CA ILE A 91 -6.37 23.15 3.84
C ILE A 91 -7.33 23.38 5.00
N LYS A 92 -8.04 24.50 4.93
CA LYS A 92 -9.27 24.67 5.70
C LYS A 92 -10.11 23.44 5.37
N CYS A 93 -10.70 22.78 6.37
CA CYS A 93 -11.85 21.94 6.12
C CYS A 93 -12.79 22.83 5.31
N TYR A 94 -12.84 22.62 3.99
CA TYR A 94 -13.82 23.33 3.20
C TYR A 94 -15.14 22.92 3.81
N GLU A 95 -15.87 23.87 4.38
CA GLU A 95 -17.29 23.72 4.57
C GLU A 95 -17.79 23.20 3.22
N TYR A 96 -18.15 21.92 3.23
CA TYR A 96 -18.79 21.34 2.10
C TYR A 96 -20.13 22.05 1.99
N ASP A 97 -20.15 23.14 1.25
CA ASP A 97 -21.37 23.49 0.59
C ASP A 97 -21.75 22.22 -0.18
N TYR A 98 -22.78 21.55 0.30
CA TYR A 98 -23.48 20.49 -0.38
C TYR A 98 -24.17 21.14 -1.60
N VAL A 99 -23.32 21.77 -2.43
CA VAL A 99 -23.74 22.37 -3.70
C VAL A 99 -24.29 21.21 -4.49
N GLY A 100 -25.58 21.26 -4.60
CA GLY A 100 -26.37 20.23 -5.23
C GLY A 100 -25.67 19.70 -6.47
N THR A 101 -25.54 18.39 -6.55
CA THR A 101 -24.89 17.71 -7.68
C THR A 101 -25.48 18.28 -8.97
N SER A 102 -24.67 19.07 -9.71
CA SER A 102 -25.12 19.62 -10.98
C SER A 102 -25.39 18.46 -11.95
N PHE A 103 -26.24 18.69 -12.94
CA PHE A 103 -26.52 17.69 -13.99
C PHE A 103 -25.24 17.15 -14.64
N VAL A 104 -24.22 17.98 -14.80
CA VAL A 104 -22.89 17.60 -15.32
C VAL A 104 -22.22 16.55 -14.42
N LYS A 105 -22.29 16.69 -13.10
CA LYS A 105 -21.71 15.70 -12.17
C LYS A 105 -22.43 14.36 -12.22
N GLU A 106 -23.74 14.38 -12.37
CA GLU A 106 -24.52 13.14 -12.52
C GLU A 106 -24.25 12.41 -13.85
N ARG A 107 -23.99 13.14 -14.94
CA ARG A 107 -23.52 12.56 -16.21
C ARG A 107 -22.16 11.90 -16.05
N ASN A 108 -21.25 12.55 -15.35
CA ASN A 108 -19.93 11.97 -15.07
C ASN A 108 -20.01 10.65 -14.29
N HIS A 109 -20.96 10.53 -13.34
CA HIS A 109 -21.18 9.26 -12.64
C HIS A 109 -21.62 8.12 -13.59
N GLN A 110 -22.41 8.43 -14.63
CA GLN A 110 -22.77 7.43 -15.64
C GLN A 110 -21.57 6.97 -16.46
N ILE A 111 -20.74 7.93 -16.88
CA ILE A 111 -19.51 7.63 -17.63
C ILE A 111 -18.55 6.77 -16.77
N ILE A 112 -18.39 7.13 -15.50
CA ILE A 112 -17.58 6.35 -14.56
C ILE A 112 -18.10 4.92 -14.44
N LEU A 113 -19.43 4.73 -14.25
CA LEU A 113 -20.03 3.40 -14.16
C LEU A 113 -19.86 2.60 -15.44
N LEU A 114 -19.97 3.24 -16.61
CA LEU A 114 -19.77 2.58 -17.89
C LEU A 114 -18.31 2.09 -18.04
N ILE A 115 -17.34 3.00 -17.87
CA ILE A 115 -15.91 2.66 -17.99
C ILE A 115 -15.52 1.61 -16.96
N SER A 116 -15.92 1.80 -15.70
CA SER A 116 -15.60 0.84 -14.62
C SER A 116 -16.30 -0.49 -14.82
N GLY A 117 -17.51 -0.49 -15.39
CA GLY A 117 -18.24 -1.70 -15.74
C GLY A 117 -17.54 -2.49 -16.84
N CYS A 118 -17.18 -1.85 -17.94
CA CYS A 118 -16.42 -2.48 -19.03
C CYS A 118 -15.11 -3.06 -18.51
N TYR A 119 -14.38 -2.29 -17.69
CA TYR A 119 -13.15 -2.74 -17.07
C TYR A 119 -13.35 -3.98 -16.19
N SER A 120 -14.34 -3.94 -15.28
CA SER A 120 -14.58 -5.04 -14.35
C SER A 120 -15.09 -6.30 -15.05
N ILE A 121 -15.91 -6.14 -16.12
CA ILE A 121 -16.32 -7.24 -16.97
C ILE A 121 -15.12 -7.85 -17.69
N TYR A 122 -14.24 -7.03 -18.27
CA TYR A 122 -13.03 -7.52 -18.91
C TYR A 122 -12.15 -8.32 -17.92
N ALA A 123 -11.89 -7.77 -16.73
CA ALA A 123 -11.08 -8.43 -15.70
C ALA A 123 -11.73 -9.74 -15.24
N PHE A 124 -13.06 -9.75 -15.07
CA PHE A 124 -13.81 -10.94 -14.67
C PHE A 124 -13.84 -12.01 -15.75
N LEU A 125 -14.06 -11.65 -17.01
CA LEU A 125 -13.98 -12.57 -18.13
C LEU A 125 -12.57 -13.16 -18.28
N ASN A 126 -11.53 -12.34 -18.17
CA ASN A 126 -10.16 -12.85 -18.18
C ASN A 126 -9.93 -13.89 -17.08
N MET A 127 -10.40 -13.62 -15.87
CA MET A 127 -10.32 -14.59 -14.77
C MET A 127 -11.09 -15.87 -15.07
N LEU A 128 -12.30 -15.79 -15.66
CA LEU A 128 -13.14 -16.97 -15.95
C LEU A 128 -12.57 -17.88 -17.04
N ILE A 129 -12.01 -17.31 -18.10
CA ILE A 129 -11.47 -18.10 -19.24
C ILE A 129 -10.02 -18.55 -19.04
N SER A 130 -9.32 -17.99 -18.05
CA SER A 130 -7.96 -18.35 -17.67
C SER A 130 -7.97 -19.39 -16.54
N GLU A 131 -6.89 -20.15 -16.41
CA GLU A 131 -6.66 -20.86 -15.16
C GLU A 131 -6.48 -19.83 -14.04
N ASN A 132 -7.17 -20.03 -12.94
CA ASN A 132 -7.24 -19.07 -11.84
C ASN A 132 -7.11 -19.78 -10.48
N THR A 133 -6.99 -19.03 -9.40
CA THR A 133 -6.78 -19.62 -8.06
C THR A 133 -7.93 -20.48 -7.55
N PHE A 134 -9.12 -20.41 -8.15
CA PHE A 134 -10.25 -21.28 -7.81
C PHE A 134 -10.14 -22.65 -8.51
N THR A 135 -9.50 -22.71 -9.67
CA THR A 135 -9.38 -23.93 -10.51
C THR A 135 -8.01 -24.57 -10.38
N ASN A 136 -6.95 -23.79 -10.14
CA ASN A 136 -5.58 -24.28 -10.07
C ASN A 136 -4.81 -23.60 -8.93
N THR A 137 -4.36 -24.40 -7.95
CA THR A 137 -3.63 -23.93 -6.77
C THR A 137 -2.20 -23.45 -7.06
N SER A 138 -1.65 -23.73 -8.24
CA SER A 138 -0.34 -23.23 -8.68
C SER A 138 -0.39 -21.79 -9.17
N VAL A 139 -1.59 -21.27 -9.42
CA VAL A 139 -1.77 -19.89 -9.86
C VAL A 139 -1.50 -18.93 -8.71
N THR A 140 -0.61 -17.98 -8.95
CA THR A 140 -0.26 -16.91 -8.02
C THR A 140 -0.35 -15.56 -8.71
N ARG A 141 -0.36 -14.48 -7.95
CA ARG A 141 -0.33 -13.11 -8.51
C ARG A 141 0.89 -12.82 -9.41
N PHE A 142 1.95 -13.58 -9.27
CA PHE A 142 3.20 -13.38 -10.01
C PHE A 142 3.17 -14.07 -11.38
N ASN A 143 2.54 -15.25 -11.48
CA ASN A 143 2.51 -16.02 -12.70
C ASN A 143 1.20 -15.93 -13.48
N PHE A 144 0.11 -15.41 -12.88
CA PHE A 144 -1.18 -15.33 -13.56
C PHE A 144 -1.07 -14.59 -14.90
N TYR A 145 -0.54 -13.37 -14.88
CA TYR A 145 -0.51 -12.53 -16.08
C TYR A 145 0.54 -12.94 -17.11
N THR A 146 1.59 -13.63 -16.70
CA THR A 146 2.67 -14.09 -17.59
C THR A 146 2.42 -15.45 -18.21
N THR A 147 1.70 -16.33 -17.48
CA THR A 147 1.58 -17.75 -17.86
C THR A 147 0.14 -18.17 -18.17
N TYR A 148 -0.83 -17.69 -17.41
CA TYR A 148 -2.21 -18.21 -17.45
C TYR A 148 -3.23 -17.27 -18.09
N SER A 149 -2.95 -15.98 -18.18
CA SER A 149 -3.90 -15.00 -18.70
C SER A 149 -4.22 -15.24 -20.17
N ALA A 150 -5.51 -15.46 -20.50
CA ALA A 150 -5.97 -15.71 -21.84
C ALA A 150 -6.21 -14.44 -22.67
N LEU A 151 -6.52 -13.31 -22.02
CA LEU A 151 -6.82 -12.07 -22.73
C LEU A 151 -5.56 -11.20 -22.93
N PRO A 152 -5.42 -10.54 -24.10
CA PRO A 152 -4.30 -9.66 -24.38
C PRO A 152 -4.30 -8.43 -23.45
N PHE A 153 -3.13 -7.86 -23.17
CA PHE A 153 -2.94 -6.66 -22.36
C PHE A 153 -3.42 -6.74 -20.90
N ALA A 154 -3.82 -7.92 -20.41
CA ALA A 154 -4.40 -8.10 -19.08
C ALA A 154 -3.46 -7.61 -17.97
N GLN A 155 -2.14 -7.81 -18.10
CA GLN A 155 -1.15 -7.30 -17.15
C GLN A 155 -1.18 -5.77 -17.05
N VAL A 156 -1.15 -5.08 -18.18
CA VAL A 156 -1.19 -3.59 -18.23
C VAL A 156 -2.52 -3.08 -17.68
N ILE A 157 -3.61 -3.72 -18.08
CA ILE A 157 -4.97 -3.34 -17.63
C ILE A 157 -5.11 -3.53 -16.11
N SER A 158 -4.47 -4.55 -15.52
CA SER A 158 -4.56 -4.81 -14.08
C SER A 158 -4.07 -3.64 -13.21
N TYR A 159 -3.16 -2.81 -13.71
CA TYR A 159 -2.68 -1.63 -12.98
C TYR A 159 -3.76 -0.60 -12.68
N PHE A 160 -4.86 -0.60 -13.44
CA PHE A 160 -5.95 0.36 -13.26
C PHE A 160 -6.99 -0.07 -12.21
N ALA A 161 -6.92 -1.28 -11.67
CA ALA A 161 -7.89 -1.79 -10.69
C ALA A 161 -8.09 -0.84 -9.49
N GLN A 162 -7.00 -0.32 -8.96
CA GLN A 162 -7.03 0.54 -7.78
C GLN A 162 -7.62 1.93 -8.06
N PRO A 163 -7.21 2.67 -9.12
CA PRO A 163 -7.87 3.91 -9.53
C PRO A 163 -9.35 3.73 -9.90
N ILE A 164 -9.72 2.61 -10.51
CA ILE A 164 -11.12 2.28 -10.80
C ILE A 164 -11.92 2.08 -9.51
N ALA A 165 -11.37 1.40 -8.51
CA ALA A 165 -12.01 1.27 -7.20
C ALA A 165 -12.28 2.64 -6.55
N LEU A 166 -11.33 3.59 -6.64
CA LEU A 166 -11.53 4.97 -6.17
C LEU A 166 -12.69 5.67 -6.91
N LEU A 167 -12.76 5.54 -8.25
CA LEU A 167 -13.85 6.13 -9.04
C LEU A 167 -15.22 5.54 -8.68
N LEU A 168 -15.30 4.23 -8.47
CA LEU A 168 -16.52 3.58 -7.99
C LEU A 168 -16.90 4.10 -6.59
N GLY A 169 -15.95 4.32 -5.71
CA GLY A 169 -16.17 4.95 -4.41
C GLY A 169 -16.79 6.35 -4.50
N PHE A 170 -16.41 7.16 -5.48
CA PHE A 170 -17.05 8.44 -5.72
C PHE A 170 -18.55 8.30 -6.08
N VAL A 171 -18.88 7.33 -6.95
CA VAL A 171 -20.29 7.09 -7.33
C VAL A 171 -21.08 6.61 -6.13
N LEU A 172 -20.54 5.68 -5.33
CA LEU A 172 -21.20 5.20 -4.11
C LEU A 172 -21.50 6.35 -3.14
N CYS A 173 -20.51 7.20 -2.89
CA CYS A 173 -20.61 8.28 -1.92
C CYS A 173 -21.54 9.40 -2.41
N ARG A 174 -21.39 9.83 -3.67
CA ARG A 174 -21.88 11.14 -4.14
C ARG A 174 -23.00 11.10 -5.16
N SER A 175 -23.38 9.92 -5.69
CA SER A 175 -24.55 9.84 -6.56
C SER A 175 -25.84 10.01 -5.75
N ARG A 176 -26.79 10.77 -6.30
CA ARG A 176 -28.15 10.92 -5.73
C ARG A 176 -29.01 9.70 -5.96
N ARG A 177 -28.79 8.99 -7.08
CA ARG A 177 -29.62 7.87 -7.49
C ARG A 177 -29.22 6.57 -6.80
N ARG A 178 -30.11 6.00 -5.97
CA ARG A 178 -29.87 4.73 -5.26
C ARG A 178 -29.47 3.60 -6.20
N LYS A 179 -30.09 3.51 -7.39
CA LYS A 179 -29.78 2.49 -8.41
C LYS A 179 -28.27 2.55 -8.82
N ARG A 180 -27.71 3.76 -9.00
CA ARG A 180 -26.27 3.92 -9.34
C ARG A 180 -25.36 3.49 -8.21
N LYS A 181 -25.73 3.75 -6.96
CA LYS A 181 -24.96 3.30 -5.80
C LYS A 181 -24.90 1.77 -5.73
N ILE A 182 -26.06 1.11 -5.92
CA ILE A 182 -26.14 -0.36 -5.96
C ILE A 182 -25.32 -0.91 -7.12
N PHE A 183 -25.40 -0.30 -8.30
CA PHE A 183 -24.64 -0.74 -9.47
C PHE A 183 -23.13 -0.52 -9.28
N SER A 184 -22.71 0.57 -8.65
CA SER A 184 -21.30 0.78 -8.25
C SER A 184 -20.80 -0.32 -7.33
N LEU A 185 -21.60 -0.72 -6.33
CA LEU A 185 -21.26 -1.82 -5.43
C LEU A 185 -21.14 -3.15 -6.18
N PHE A 186 -22.08 -3.43 -7.10
CA PHE A 186 -22.04 -4.65 -7.91
C PHE A 186 -20.78 -4.72 -8.80
N ILE A 187 -20.44 -3.63 -9.50
CA ILE A 187 -19.21 -3.56 -10.31
C ILE A 187 -17.98 -3.74 -9.43
N PHE A 188 -17.97 -3.16 -8.23
CA PHE A 188 -16.87 -3.30 -7.29
C PHE A 188 -16.72 -4.76 -6.80
N LEU A 189 -17.81 -5.47 -6.54
CA LEU A 189 -17.78 -6.88 -6.17
C LEU A 189 -17.22 -7.75 -7.31
N LEU A 190 -17.60 -7.49 -8.57
CA LEU A 190 -16.99 -8.16 -9.72
C LEU A 190 -15.49 -7.92 -9.79
N LEU A 191 -15.06 -6.69 -9.53
CA LEU A 191 -13.64 -6.34 -9.51
C LEU A 191 -12.88 -7.07 -8.40
N ILE A 192 -13.48 -7.20 -7.21
CA ILE A 192 -12.90 -7.97 -6.10
C ILE A 192 -12.75 -9.44 -6.50
N ILE A 193 -13.79 -10.07 -7.01
CA ILE A 193 -13.77 -11.49 -7.39
C ILE A 193 -12.71 -11.73 -8.48
N ALA A 194 -12.66 -10.87 -9.50
CA ALA A 194 -11.67 -10.95 -10.55
C ALA A 194 -10.23 -10.87 -10.02
N ASN A 195 -9.94 -9.88 -9.18
CA ASN A 195 -8.60 -9.74 -8.61
C ASN A 195 -8.24 -10.87 -7.62
N TYR A 196 -9.20 -11.38 -6.88
CA TYR A 196 -8.98 -12.52 -6.00
C TYR A 196 -8.60 -13.76 -6.81
N GLY A 197 -9.33 -14.03 -7.89
CA GLY A 197 -9.07 -15.16 -8.81
C GLY A 197 -7.71 -15.09 -9.51
N THR A 198 -7.10 -13.90 -9.63
CA THR A 198 -5.73 -13.75 -10.16
C THR A 198 -4.62 -14.01 -9.13
N GLY A 199 -4.96 -14.47 -7.93
CA GLY A 199 -3.99 -14.72 -6.85
C GLY A 199 -3.60 -13.48 -6.03
N ASN A 200 -4.19 -12.32 -6.30
CA ASN A 200 -3.93 -11.08 -5.55
C ASN A 200 -4.88 -10.93 -4.35
N GLU A 201 -4.95 -11.93 -3.51
CA GLU A 201 -5.94 -12.05 -2.44
C GLU A 201 -5.86 -10.92 -1.41
N PHE A 202 -4.68 -10.74 -0.79
CA PHE A 202 -4.49 -9.73 0.24
C PHE A 202 -4.55 -8.31 -0.34
N GLY A 203 -3.88 -8.11 -1.48
CA GLY A 203 -3.92 -6.83 -2.19
C GLY A 203 -5.34 -6.43 -2.60
N THR A 204 -6.18 -7.40 -2.96
CA THR A 204 -7.58 -7.16 -3.30
C THR A 204 -8.37 -6.60 -2.12
N LEU A 205 -8.33 -7.26 -0.98
CA LEU A 205 -9.10 -6.84 0.19
C LEU A 205 -8.59 -5.51 0.76
N LEU A 206 -7.30 -5.39 0.92
CA LEU A 206 -6.70 -4.22 1.55
C LEU A 206 -6.69 -3.01 0.60
N TYR A 207 -6.06 -3.13 -0.58
CA TYR A 207 -5.90 -1.97 -1.46
C TYR A 207 -7.21 -1.56 -2.12
N LEU A 208 -7.93 -2.48 -2.77
CA LEU A 208 -9.17 -2.13 -3.45
C LEU A 208 -10.23 -1.66 -2.45
N GLY A 209 -10.34 -2.33 -1.29
CA GLY A 209 -11.28 -1.96 -0.24
C GLY A 209 -11.02 -0.56 0.29
N VAL A 210 -9.78 -0.25 0.68
CA VAL A 210 -9.40 1.07 1.21
C VAL A 210 -9.63 2.16 0.15
N TYR A 211 -9.28 1.92 -1.11
CA TYR A 211 -9.45 2.94 -2.14
C TYR A 211 -10.91 3.17 -2.51
N TYR A 212 -11.73 2.11 -2.52
CA TYR A 212 -13.17 2.24 -2.70
C TYR A 212 -13.84 3.08 -1.60
N ILE A 213 -13.41 2.93 -0.35
CA ILE A 213 -13.97 3.71 0.77
C ILE A 213 -13.31 5.09 0.94
N THR A 214 -12.21 5.39 0.25
CA THR A 214 -11.48 6.66 0.39
C THR A 214 -12.38 7.90 0.21
N PRO A 215 -13.24 8.05 -0.82
CA PRO A 215 -14.13 9.19 -0.94
C PRO A 215 -15.13 9.32 0.20
N ILE A 216 -15.63 8.17 0.70
CA ILE A 216 -16.55 8.13 1.86
C ILE A 216 -15.81 8.58 3.12
N GLY A 217 -14.59 8.07 3.32
CA GLY A 217 -13.76 8.44 4.45
C GLY A 217 -13.41 9.93 4.47
N ILE A 218 -13.09 10.51 3.32
CA ILE A 218 -12.82 11.95 3.19
C ILE A 218 -14.06 12.75 3.60
N ASP A 219 -15.25 12.39 3.11
CA ASP A 219 -16.49 13.08 3.47
C ASP A 219 -16.80 12.90 4.96
N LEU A 220 -16.62 11.69 5.50
CA LEU A 220 -16.86 11.40 6.90
C LEU A 220 -15.93 12.17 7.83
N PHE A 221 -14.62 12.14 7.55
CA PHE A 221 -13.61 12.83 8.37
C PHE A 221 -13.59 14.33 8.17
N GLY A 222 -14.06 14.85 7.01
CA GLY A 222 -14.14 16.27 6.70
C GLY A 222 -15.34 16.98 7.32
N THR A 223 -16.46 16.27 7.53
CA THR A 223 -17.72 16.84 8.00
C THR A 223 -17.94 16.76 9.51
N ILE A 224 -17.19 15.89 10.21
CA ILE A 224 -17.36 15.70 11.65
C ILE A 224 -16.59 16.79 12.40
N GLU A 225 -17.31 17.72 13.05
CA GLU A 225 -16.76 18.55 14.11
C GLU A 225 -16.39 17.66 15.31
N TRP A 226 -15.10 17.44 15.48
CA TRP A 226 -14.57 16.56 16.52
C TRP A 226 -14.51 17.30 17.86
N LYS A 227 -15.62 17.44 18.53
CA LYS A 227 -15.63 18.05 19.86
C LYS A 227 -14.88 17.20 20.90
N THR A 228 -15.00 15.88 20.82
CA THR A 228 -14.16 14.97 21.62
C THR A 228 -13.94 13.63 20.91
N THR A 229 -12.73 13.05 21.06
CA THR A 229 -12.37 11.72 20.50
C THR A 229 -13.29 10.63 21.07
N LYS A 230 -13.75 10.80 22.31
CA LYS A 230 -14.62 9.85 23.02
C LYS A 230 -16.03 9.78 22.38
N GLU A 231 -16.59 10.91 21.99
CA GLU A 231 -17.90 10.98 21.32
C GLU A 231 -17.86 10.38 19.92
N TRP A 232 -16.77 10.62 19.20
CA TRP A 232 -16.58 10.04 17.87
C TRP A 232 -16.47 8.51 17.91
N THR A 233 -15.62 7.97 18.79
CA THR A 233 -15.46 6.51 18.96
C THR A 233 -16.79 5.88 19.36
N LYS A 234 -17.53 6.53 20.26
CA LYS A 234 -18.86 6.08 20.67
C LYS A 234 -19.86 6.11 19.51
N THR A 235 -19.88 7.19 18.72
CA THR A 235 -20.79 7.33 17.56
C THR A 235 -20.45 6.32 16.47
N LEU A 236 -19.17 6.12 16.13
CA LEU A 236 -18.74 5.11 15.16
C LEU A 236 -19.10 3.70 15.64
N LEU A 237 -18.76 3.36 16.88
CA LEU A 237 -19.03 2.04 17.44
C LEU A 237 -20.55 1.77 17.49
N VAL A 238 -21.36 2.73 17.92
CA VAL A 238 -22.80 2.55 18.01
C VAL A 238 -23.45 2.50 16.63
N LYS A 239 -23.16 3.48 15.76
CA LYS A 239 -23.78 3.60 14.45
C LYS A 239 -23.36 2.50 13.46
N TYR A 240 -22.08 2.10 13.53
CA TYR A 240 -21.50 1.15 12.58
C TYR A 240 -21.15 -0.21 13.20
N LYS A 241 -21.56 -0.47 14.46
CA LYS A 241 -21.30 -1.72 15.18
C LYS A 241 -21.58 -2.98 14.33
N LYS A 242 -22.73 -3.03 13.67
CA LYS A 242 -23.11 -4.18 12.82
C LYS A 242 -22.13 -4.39 11.66
N TYR A 243 -21.67 -3.31 11.02
CA TYR A 243 -20.72 -3.38 9.91
C TYR A 243 -19.31 -3.75 10.40
N ILE A 244 -18.88 -3.21 11.53
CA ILE A 244 -17.58 -3.53 12.15
C ILE A 244 -17.55 -5.00 12.53
N ILE A 245 -18.63 -5.53 13.13
CA ILE A 245 -18.74 -6.95 13.48
C ILE A 245 -18.74 -7.80 12.21
N LEU A 246 -19.50 -7.42 11.16
CA LEU A 246 -19.54 -8.17 9.89
C LEU A 246 -18.17 -8.23 9.23
N VAL A 247 -17.45 -7.10 9.16
CA VAL A 247 -16.09 -7.02 8.63
C VAL A 247 -15.13 -7.85 9.48
N GLY A 248 -15.26 -7.81 10.80
CA GLY A 248 -14.46 -8.63 11.72
C GLY A 248 -14.71 -10.13 11.51
N ILE A 249 -15.96 -10.57 11.37
CA ILE A 249 -16.31 -11.97 11.09
C ILE A 249 -15.77 -12.39 9.71
N ALA A 250 -15.94 -11.56 8.67
CA ALA A 250 -15.40 -11.84 7.33
C ALA A 250 -13.88 -11.96 7.36
N PHE A 251 -13.19 -11.08 8.08
CA PHE A 251 -11.73 -11.14 8.26
C PHE A 251 -11.30 -12.43 8.97
N LEU A 252 -11.98 -12.80 10.08
CA LEU A 252 -11.70 -14.05 10.79
C LEU A 252 -11.94 -15.28 9.91
N ALA A 253 -13.02 -15.29 9.12
CA ALA A 253 -13.28 -16.38 8.17
C ALA A 253 -12.17 -16.52 7.14
N VAL A 254 -11.69 -15.40 6.56
CA VAL A 254 -10.55 -15.41 5.64
C VAL A 254 -9.28 -15.90 6.33
N CYS A 255 -9.00 -15.48 7.56
CA CYS A 255 -7.87 -15.98 8.34
C CYS A 255 -7.95 -17.49 8.58
N ILE A 256 -9.12 -18.03 8.95
CA ILE A 256 -9.31 -19.47 9.18
C ILE A 256 -9.11 -20.27 7.88
N ILE A 257 -9.68 -19.80 6.77
CA ILE A 257 -9.50 -20.43 5.44
C ILE A 257 -8.01 -20.45 5.08
N LYS A 258 -7.32 -19.33 5.30
CA LYS A 258 -5.88 -19.24 5.01
C LYS A 258 -5.04 -20.13 5.91
N ILE A 259 -5.30 -20.19 7.21
CA ILE A 259 -4.60 -21.10 8.13
C ILE A 259 -4.73 -22.56 7.64
N ARG A 260 -5.93 -22.97 7.19
CA ARG A 260 -6.15 -24.30 6.64
C ARG A 260 -5.41 -24.54 5.31
N SER A 261 -5.31 -23.53 4.45
CA SER A 261 -4.59 -23.64 3.18
C SER A 261 -3.07 -23.65 3.37
N PHE A 262 -2.56 -23.04 4.44
CA PHE A 262 -1.14 -23.03 4.78
C PHE A 262 -0.55 -24.41 5.09
N SER A 263 -1.38 -25.38 5.51
CA SER A 263 -0.94 -26.73 5.80
C SER A 263 -0.53 -27.54 4.57
N LYS A 264 -0.88 -27.11 3.36
CA LYS A 264 -0.76 -27.95 2.16
C LYS A 264 0.42 -27.61 1.24
N VAL A 265 0.87 -26.35 1.16
CA VAL A 265 1.94 -25.93 0.23
C VAL A 265 2.65 -24.70 0.78
N ASN A 266 3.68 -24.86 1.60
CA ASN A 266 4.40 -23.66 2.02
C ASN A 266 5.89 -23.87 2.27
N ILE A 267 6.70 -23.10 1.58
CA ILE A 267 8.13 -22.91 1.86
C ILE A 267 8.34 -22.56 3.35
N PHE A 268 7.39 -21.85 3.96
CA PHE A 268 7.44 -21.47 5.37
C PHE A 268 6.99 -22.54 6.36
N ALA A 269 6.33 -23.62 5.91
CA ALA A 269 5.95 -24.73 6.78
C ALA A 269 7.18 -25.47 7.34
N GLN A 270 8.32 -25.40 6.66
CA GLN A 270 9.58 -25.96 7.15
C GLN A 270 10.16 -25.22 8.37
N TYR A 271 9.72 -23.97 8.62
CA TYR A 271 10.20 -23.14 9.74
C TYR A 271 9.26 -23.12 10.94
N ALA A 272 8.09 -23.74 10.82
CA ALA A 272 7.07 -23.70 11.86
C ALA A 272 6.54 -25.10 12.17
N SER A 273 6.45 -25.43 13.44
CA SER A 273 5.98 -26.73 13.90
C SER A 273 4.48 -26.97 13.64
N THR A 274 3.72 -25.91 13.40
CA THR A 274 2.27 -25.96 13.16
C THR A 274 1.85 -24.97 12.06
N PRO A 275 0.72 -25.21 11.33
CA PRO A 275 0.17 -24.26 10.37
C PRO A 275 -0.13 -22.88 10.97
N PHE A 276 -0.53 -22.84 12.23
CA PHE A 276 -0.79 -21.59 12.94
C PHE A 276 0.51 -20.81 13.21
N ALA A 277 1.58 -21.49 13.63
CA ALA A 277 2.89 -20.85 13.80
C ALA A 277 3.45 -20.32 12.46
N ALA A 278 3.27 -21.06 11.36
CA ALA A 278 3.63 -20.60 10.02
C ALA A 278 2.84 -19.36 9.61
N PHE A 279 1.54 -19.31 9.91
CA PHE A 279 0.71 -18.14 9.67
C PHE A 279 1.15 -16.93 10.50
N LEU A 280 1.42 -17.12 11.80
CA LEU A 280 1.92 -16.04 12.67
C LEU A 280 3.27 -15.51 12.19
N TYR A 281 4.18 -16.42 11.82
CA TYR A 281 5.46 -16.02 11.27
C TYR A 281 5.28 -15.15 10.02
N ARG A 282 4.47 -15.60 9.06
CA ARG A 282 4.19 -14.82 7.84
C ARG A 282 3.50 -13.49 8.13
N ALA A 283 2.60 -13.45 9.11
CA ALA A 283 1.87 -12.24 9.44
C ALA A 283 2.72 -11.21 10.20
N PHE A 284 3.62 -11.66 11.07
CA PHE A 284 4.30 -10.80 12.02
C PHE A 284 5.82 -10.73 11.89
N ALA A 285 6.49 -11.67 11.23
CA ALA A 285 7.94 -11.64 11.08
C ALA A 285 8.39 -11.30 9.66
N LEU A 286 7.80 -11.91 8.65
CA LEU A 286 8.26 -11.80 7.25
C LEU A 286 8.42 -10.36 6.74
N GLN A 287 7.59 -9.43 7.24
CA GLN A 287 7.64 -8.03 6.80
C GLN A 287 8.89 -7.29 7.34
N GLY A 288 9.44 -7.75 8.45
CA GLY A 288 10.59 -7.13 9.09
C GLY A 288 11.95 -7.70 8.66
N ASP A 289 11.96 -8.87 8.00
CA ASP A 289 13.17 -9.61 7.67
C ASP A 289 14.20 -8.76 6.90
N VAL A 290 13.73 -8.03 5.90
CA VAL A 290 14.62 -7.20 5.05
C VAL A 290 15.25 -6.07 5.84
N TRP A 291 14.44 -5.31 6.59
CA TRP A 291 14.96 -4.22 7.41
C TRP A 291 15.99 -4.74 8.42
N TRP A 292 15.63 -5.77 9.18
CA TRP A 292 16.47 -6.31 10.22
C TRP A 292 17.81 -6.82 9.69
N ALA A 293 17.81 -7.61 8.60
CA ALA A 293 19.02 -8.18 8.03
C ALA A 293 19.95 -7.11 7.40
N VAL A 294 19.37 -6.11 6.73
CA VAL A 294 20.12 -4.98 6.18
C VAL A 294 20.70 -4.11 7.29
N ASP A 295 19.93 -3.82 8.35
CA ASP A 295 20.42 -3.06 9.50
C ASP A 295 21.62 -3.72 10.17
N VAL A 296 21.63 -5.04 10.31
CA VAL A 296 22.78 -5.78 10.84
C VAL A 296 24.02 -5.62 9.95
N LYS A 297 23.85 -5.67 8.62
CA LYS A 297 24.97 -5.48 7.67
C LYS A 297 25.50 -4.05 7.69
N VAL A 298 24.64 -3.05 7.72
CA VAL A 298 25.04 -1.64 7.80
C VAL A 298 25.71 -1.33 9.13
N ALA A 299 25.29 -1.95 10.23
CA ALA A 299 25.98 -1.87 11.51
C ALA A 299 27.40 -2.46 11.45
N GLY A 300 27.64 -3.44 10.57
CA GLY A 300 28.96 -3.98 10.25
C GLY A 300 29.81 -3.13 9.31
N GLY A 301 29.37 -1.92 8.95
CA GLY A 301 30.09 -0.97 8.09
C GLY A 301 29.75 -1.05 6.61
N PHE A 302 28.71 -1.79 6.22
CA PHE A 302 28.27 -1.85 4.82
C PHE A 302 27.64 -0.52 4.37
N ASN A 303 28.06 -0.04 3.18
CA ASN A 303 27.48 1.13 2.51
C ASN A 303 27.73 1.00 1.00
N ASP A 304 26.71 1.19 0.19
CA ASP A 304 26.79 1.08 -1.27
C ASP A 304 26.10 2.28 -1.96
N ILE A 305 26.77 3.42 -1.91
CA ILE A 305 26.27 4.63 -2.57
C ILE A 305 26.23 4.49 -4.10
N VAL A 306 27.00 3.57 -4.67
CA VAL A 306 26.97 3.33 -6.14
C VAL A 306 25.63 2.78 -6.55
N HIS A 307 25.00 1.98 -5.72
CA HIS A 307 23.68 1.44 -5.99
C HIS A 307 22.61 2.53 -6.15
N PHE A 308 22.74 3.68 -5.51
CA PHE A 308 21.84 4.81 -5.75
C PHE A 308 21.82 5.24 -7.22
N PHE A 309 22.97 5.28 -7.87
CA PHE A 309 23.05 5.61 -9.30
C PHE A 309 22.45 4.49 -10.17
N GLN A 310 22.54 3.24 -9.73
CA GLN A 310 21.87 2.12 -10.40
C GLN A 310 20.34 2.24 -10.28
N GLU A 311 19.80 2.58 -9.13
CA GLU A 311 18.38 2.86 -8.94
C GLU A 311 17.91 4.01 -9.84
N LEU A 312 18.68 5.10 -9.94
CA LEU A 312 18.41 6.19 -10.88
C LEU A 312 18.48 5.71 -12.34
N GLY A 313 19.47 4.89 -12.70
CA GLY A 313 19.56 4.27 -14.01
C GLY A 313 18.36 3.38 -14.33
N GLY A 314 17.85 2.68 -13.33
CA GLY A 314 16.62 1.89 -13.41
C GLY A 314 15.39 2.70 -13.78
N LEU A 315 15.32 3.99 -13.39
CA LEU A 315 14.27 4.92 -13.80
C LEU A 315 14.18 5.07 -15.32
N PHE A 316 15.30 4.96 -15.99
CA PHE A 316 15.44 5.09 -17.45
C PHE A 316 15.53 3.74 -18.16
N GLY A 317 15.38 2.62 -17.45
CA GLY A 317 15.50 1.28 -18.00
C GLY A 317 16.94 0.87 -18.37
N LEU A 318 17.95 1.57 -17.85
CA LEU A 318 19.37 1.29 -18.10
C LEU A 318 19.91 0.13 -17.26
N VAL A 319 19.23 -0.21 -16.18
CA VAL A 319 19.56 -1.30 -15.26
C VAL A 319 18.40 -2.30 -15.21
N LYS A 320 18.71 -3.59 -15.14
CA LYS A 320 17.69 -4.64 -15.09
C LYS A 320 16.96 -4.61 -13.75
N GLU A 321 15.64 -4.81 -13.77
CA GLU A 321 14.77 -4.81 -12.59
C GLU A 321 15.23 -5.83 -11.52
N GLN A 322 15.81 -6.94 -11.95
CA GLN A 322 16.35 -7.97 -11.04
C GLN A 322 17.56 -7.51 -10.20
N ASP A 323 18.13 -6.34 -10.51
CA ASP A 323 19.27 -5.74 -9.82
C ASP A 323 18.87 -4.53 -8.97
N LEU A 324 17.55 -4.21 -8.88
CA LEU A 324 17.04 -3.00 -8.27
C LEU A 324 16.09 -3.31 -7.09
N GLY A 325 15.91 -2.33 -6.23
CA GLY A 325 14.92 -2.34 -5.16
C GLY A 325 15.04 -3.53 -4.23
N ILE A 326 13.91 -4.21 -4.03
CA ILE A 326 13.86 -5.38 -3.13
C ILE A 326 14.75 -6.53 -3.62
N ASN A 327 14.94 -6.70 -4.93
CA ASN A 327 15.79 -7.75 -5.48
C ASN A 327 17.27 -7.52 -5.12
N TYR A 328 17.73 -6.26 -5.16
CA TYR A 328 19.04 -5.88 -4.68
C TYR A 328 19.19 -6.20 -3.17
N LEU A 329 18.22 -5.80 -2.36
CA LEU A 329 18.28 -6.09 -0.93
C LEU A 329 18.28 -7.60 -0.66
N MET A 330 17.50 -8.38 -1.41
CA MET A 330 17.52 -9.85 -1.31
C MET A 330 18.91 -10.43 -1.64
N LYS A 331 19.58 -9.94 -2.68
CA LYS A 331 20.97 -10.33 -3.01
C LYS A 331 21.94 -10.02 -1.87
N LEU A 332 21.69 -8.95 -1.15
CA LEU A 332 22.53 -8.54 -0.02
C LEU A 332 22.37 -9.44 1.20
N ILE A 333 21.17 -9.97 1.46
CA ILE A 333 20.84 -10.62 2.73
C ILE A 333 20.60 -12.13 2.64
N LEU A 334 20.44 -12.70 1.44
CA LEU A 334 20.20 -14.13 1.23
C LEU A 334 21.42 -14.86 0.68
N PRO A 335 21.64 -16.14 1.06
CA PRO A 335 22.56 -17.01 0.34
C PRO A 335 22.15 -17.17 -1.11
N GLN A 336 23.12 -17.34 -2.03
CA GLN A 336 22.84 -17.44 -3.48
C GLN A 336 21.85 -18.54 -3.81
N SER A 337 21.99 -19.74 -3.21
CA SER A 337 21.07 -20.85 -3.45
C SER A 337 19.63 -20.57 -3.05
N THR A 338 19.45 -19.84 -1.96
CA THR A 338 18.12 -19.41 -1.49
C THR A 338 17.56 -18.30 -2.39
N LEU A 339 18.41 -17.34 -2.78
CA LEU A 339 18.04 -16.27 -3.70
C LEU A 339 17.55 -16.83 -5.04
N ASP A 340 18.25 -17.80 -5.61
CA ASP A 340 17.88 -18.44 -6.88
C ASP A 340 16.52 -19.12 -6.78
N ASN A 341 16.22 -19.78 -5.66
CA ASN A 341 14.91 -20.40 -5.40
C ASN A 341 13.79 -19.35 -5.32
N TYR A 342 14.04 -18.20 -4.66
CA TYR A 342 13.08 -17.11 -4.58
C TYR A 342 12.82 -16.49 -5.96
N LEU A 343 13.88 -16.21 -6.71
CA LEU A 343 13.78 -15.63 -8.06
C LEU A 343 13.12 -16.60 -9.06
N TRP A 344 13.45 -17.88 -8.99
CA TRP A 344 12.82 -18.91 -9.80
C TRP A 344 11.31 -19.03 -9.51
N GLY A 345 10.92 -18.97 -8.24
CA GLY A 345 9.53 -18.97 -7.79
C GLY A 345 8.80 -17.63 -7.99
N ASN A 346 9.44 -16.61 -8.60
CA ASN A 346 8.95 -15.23 -8.64
C ASN A 346 8.50 -14.71 -7.26
N ALA A 347 9.13 -15.20 -6.19
CA ALA A 347 8.83 -14.77 -4.83
C ALA A 347 9.76 -13.60 -4.45
N GLN A 348 9.22 -12.63 -3.74
CA GLN A 348 9.99 -11.51 -3.21
C GLN A 348 9.71 -11.33 -1.73
N LEU A 349 10.75 -10.97 -0.97
CA LEU A 349 10.56 -10.43 0.37
C LEU A 349 9.81 -9.09 0.28
N MET A 350 9.32 -8.59 1.40
CA MET A 350 8.52 -7.37 1.42
C MET A 350 9.15 -6.32 2.34
N SER A 351 8.65 -5.09 2.25
CA SER A 351 8.97 -3.99 3.18
C SER A 351 10.43 -3.58 3.20
N GLY A 352 11.00 -3.34 2.02
CA GLY A 352 12.38 -2.90 1.91
C GLY A 352 12.63 -1.41 2.24
N TYR A 353 11.61 -0.63 2.56
CA TYR A 353 11.76 0.76 3.01
C TYR A 353 11.73 0.81 4.56
N PRO A 354 12.60 1.60 5.22
CA PRO A 354 13.69 2.40 4.65
C PRO A 354 15.02 1.65 4.51
N ALA A 355 15.01 0.30 4.46
CA ALA A 355 16.22 -0.54 4.38
C ALA A 355 17.09 -0.18 3.17
N ILE A 356 16.49 0.11 2.01
CA ILE A 356 17.24 0.49 0.82
C ILE A 356 18.04 1.77 1.05
N ASN A 357 17.48 2.74 1.78
CA ASN A 357 18.16 4.01 2.07
C ASN A 357 19.36 3.82 2.98
N ILE A 358 19.24 3.00 4.05
CA ILE A 358 20.38 2.74 4.93
C ILE A 358 21.45 1.91 4.23
N ALA A 359 21.10 1.02 3.31
CA ALA A 359 22.07 0.26 2.53
C ALA A 359 22.87 1.16 1.59
N MET A 360 22.26 2.20 1.00
CA MET A 360 22.93 3.13 0.09
C MET A 360 23.69 4.26 0.81
N PHE A 361 23.09 4.84 1.84
CA PHE A 361 23.58 6.09 2.44
C PHE A 361 24.07 5.94 3.88
N GLY A 362 24.00 4.75 4.45
CA GLY A 362 24.28 4.53 5.87
C GLY A 362 23.25 5.23 6.77
N TYR A 363 23.45 5.17 8.08
CA TYR A 363 22.47 5.70 9.03
C TYR A 363 22.31 7.22 8.95
N ILE A 364 23.39 7.98 8.88
CA ILE A 364 23.34 9.45 8.89
C ILE A 364 22.84 9.98 7.55
N GLY A 365 23.37 9.45 6.45
CA GLY A 365 22.99 9.88 5.10
C GLY A 365 21.54 9.57 4.73
N THR A 366 20.90 8.61 5.39
CA THR A 366 19.50 8.28 5.20
C THR A 366 18.55 9.37 5.71
N ILE A 367 18.92 10.14 6.72
CA ILE A 367 18.05 11.18 7.32
C ILE A 367 17.61 12.23 6.29
N PRO A 368 18.53 12.93 5.58
CA PRO A 368 18.14 13.92 4.57
C PRO A 368 17.36 13.30 3.40
N VAL A 369 17.63 12.06 3.04
CA VAL A 369 16.89 11.35 1.99
C VAL A 369 15.44 11.13 2.42
N ILE A 370 15.20 10.62 3.62
CA ILE A 370 13.84 10.45 4.17
C ILE A 370 13.09 11.77 4.25
N ILE A 371 13.75 12.87 4.64
CA ILE A 371 13.14 14.20 4.68
C ILE A 371 12.71 14.64 3.27
N LEU A 372 13.53 14.39 2.26
CA LEU A 372 13.20 14.70 0.86
C LEU A 372 12.00 13.87 0.39
N GLU A 373 12.03 12.57 0.60
CA GLU A 373 10.97 11.64 0.22
C GLU A 373 9.64 11.98 0.91
N ALA A 374 9.67 12.21 2.23
CA ALA A 374 8.51 12.61 3.01
C ALA A 374 7.94 13.96 2.56
N THR A 375 8.80 14.89 2.12
CA THR A 375 8.40 16.17 1.54
C THR A 375 7.64 15.98 0.23
N ILE A 376 8.17 15.17 -0.67
CA ILE A 376 7.53 14.82 -1.96
C ILE A 376 6.20 14.13 -1.70
N PHE A 377 6.20 13.12 -0.83
CA PHE A 377 5.00 12.37 -0.44
C PHE A 377 3.92 13.29 0.15
N ALA A 378 4.26 14.17 1.08
CA ALA A 378 3.31 15.08 1.72
C ALA A 378 2.68 16.07 0.74
N LYS A 379 3.49 16.67 -0.15
CA LYS A 379 3.00 17.58 -1.19
C LYS A 379 2.09 16.87 -2.17
N PHE A 380 2.48 15.68 -2.59
CA PHE A 380 1.72 14.91 -3.57
C PHE A 380 0.42 14.33 -2.98
N SER A 381 0.45 13.78 -1.77
CA SER A 381 -0.77 13.33 -1.08
C SER A 381 -1.76 14.48 -0.81
N THR A 382 -1.24 15.67 -0.49
CA THR A 382 -2.04 16.90 -0.40
C THR A 382 -2.69 17.26 -1.74
N TYR A 383 -1.95 17.13 -2.84
CA TYR A 383 -2.49 17.37 -4.18
C TYR A 383 -3.61 16.38 -4.52
N VAL A 384 -3.38 15.08 -4.29
CA VAL A 384 -4.38 14.02 -4.49
C VAL A 384 -5.65 14.31 -3.67
N TYR A 385 -5.48 14.60 -2.38
CA TYR A 385 -6.57 14.96 -1.48
C TYR A 385 -7.41 16.13 -2.01
N LYS A 386 -6.75 17.22 -2.46
CA LYS A 386 -7.44 18.40 -3.05
C LYS A 386 -8.25 18.02 -4.30
N LYS A 387 -7.72 17.13 -5.15
CA LYS A 387 -8.42 16.69 -6.37
C LYS A 387 -9.65 15.84 -6.06
N ILE A 388 -9.54 14.97 -5.05
CA ILE A 388 -10.65 14.15 -4.58
C ILE A 388 -11.78 15.02 -4.00
N ILE A 389 -11.45 15.98 -3.14
CA ILE A 389 -12.43 16.88 -2.55
C ILE A 389 -13.17 17.69 -3.63
N LYS A 390 -12.42 18.26 -4.57
CA LYS A 390 -12.99 19.06 -5.67
C LYS A 390 -13.76 18.24 -6.70
N GLN A 391 -13.85 16.91 -6.54
CA GLN A 391 -14.52 15.99 -7.46
C GLN A 391 -14.01 16.11 -8.90
N GLN A 392 -12.73 16.35 -9.05
CA GLN A 392 -12.08 16.40 -10.35
C GLN A 392 -11.69 14.97 -10.78
N TYR A 393 -12.68 14.17 -11.23
CA TYR A 393 -12.56 12.71 -11.42
C TYR A 393 -11.36 12.29 -12.27
N LEU A 394 -11.12 12.93 -13.43
CA LEU A 394 -9.98 12.62 -14.28
C LEU A 394 -8.65 12.88 -13.56
N TYR A 395 -8.52 14.08 -12.96
CA TYR A 395 -7.31 14.40 -12.19
C TYR A 395 -7.14 13.50 -10.97
N SER A 396 -8.24 13.15 -10.31
CA SER A 396 -8.18 12.21 -9.17
C SER A 396 -7.71 10.84 -9.63
N PHE A 397 -8.17 10.33 -10.77
CA PHE A 397 -7.76 9.06 -11.33
C PHE A 397 -6.26 9.07 -11.70
N LEU A 398 -5.82 10.06 -12.48
CA LEU A 398 -4.42 10.16 -12.92
C LEU A 398 -3.46 10.38 -11.73
N ALA A 399 -3.79 11.33 -10.85
CA ALA A 399 -2.97 11.61 -9.68
C ALA A 399 -2.92 10.43 -8.70
N PHE A 400 -4.03 9.73 -8.54
CA PHE A 400 -4.10 8.58 -7.66
C PHE A 400 -3.30 7.40 -8.21
N PHE A 401 -3.30 7.19 -9.51
CA PHE A 401 -2.46 6.19 -10.15
C PHE A 401 -0.97 6.44 -9.84
N VAL A 402 -0.51 7.68 -10.00
CA VAL A 402 0.88 8.06 -9.68
C VAL A 402 1.15 7.91 -8.17
N TYR A 403 0.19 8.30 -7.32
CA TYR A 403 0.29 8.15 -5.87
C TYR A 403 0.49 6.70 -5.42
N ILE A 404 -0.18 5.76 -6.08
CA ILE A 404 0.01 4.33 -5.80
C ILE A 404 1.44 3.89 -6.09
N GLN A 405 2.08 4.43 -7.13
CA GLN A 405 3.47 4.09 -7.42
C GLN A 405 4.42 4.63 -6.33
N PHE A 406 4.16 5.82 -5.81
CA PHE A 406 4.87 6.30 -4.62
C PHE A 406 4.68 5.39 -3.40
N LEU A 407 3.45 4.93 -3.14
CA LEU A 407 3.21 3.98 -2.05
C LEU A 407 3.97 2.67 -2.22
N LYS A 408 4.20 2.21 -3.46
CA LYS A 408 5.00 1.00 -3.71
C LYS A 408 6.44 1.17 -3.27
N ILE A 409 7.04 2.36 -3.41
CA ILE A 409 8.41 2.61 -2.94
C ILE A 409 8.50 2.37 -1.45
N TYR A 410 7.56 2.92 -0.68
CA TYR A 410 7.55 2.78 0.76
C TYR A 410 7.24 1.34 1.22
N ASN A 411 6.51 0.57 0.42
CA ASN A 411 6.09 -0.77 0.80
C ASN A 411 7.01 -1.88 0.26
N ILE A 412 7.55 -1.71 -0.96
CA ILE A 412 8.26 -2.78 -1.68
C ILE A 412 9.72 -2.43 -1.92
N SER A 413 10.12 -1.17 -1.78
CA SER A 413 11.40 -0.57 -2.18
C SER A 413 11.63 -0.55 -3.69
N GLY A 414 12.38 0.46 -4.09
CA GLY A 414 12.84 0.62 -5.46
C GLY A 414 12.28 1.87 -6.11
N TYR A 415 13.16 2.80 -6.36
CA TYR A 415 12.83 4.07 -7.02
C TYR A 415 12.39 3.86 -8.47
N HIS A 416 12.83 2.78 -9.13
CA HIS A 416 12.42 2.40 -10.47
C HIS A 416 10.89 2.24 -10.64
N ASN A 417 10.16 1.95 -9.56
CA ASN A 417 8.71 1.84 -9.60
C ASN A 417 7.99 3.17 -9.93
N ILE A 418 8.64 4.33 -9.71
CA ILE A 418 8.05 5.64 -10.05
C ILE A 418 8.13 5.91 -11.54
N CYS A 419 9.19 5.48 -12.19
CA CYS A 419 9.54 5.90 -13.53
C CYS A 419 9.47 4.79 -14.57
N ASN A 420 8.81 3.70 -14.26
CA ASN A 420 8.35 2.81 -15.33
C ASN A 420 7.53 3.64 -16.34
N ILE A 421 7.60 3.28 -17.60
CA ILE A 421 6.98 3.99 -18.74
C ILE A 421 5.52 4.39 -18.46
N ILE A 422 4.75 3.54 -17.77
CA ILE A 422 3.34 3.77 -17.49
C ILE A 422 3.14 4.94 -16.50
N PRO A 423 3.77 4.98 -15.30
CA PRO A 423 3.71 6.16 -14.43
C PRO A 423 4.21 7.45 -15.11
N ALA A 424 5.28 7.37 -15.91
CA ALA A 424 5.81 8.52 -16.64
C ALA A 424 4.77 9.12 -17.61
N VAL A 425 4.06 8.26 -18.36
CA VAL A 425 2.95 8.68 -19.24
C VAL A 425 1.83 9.34 -18.40
N PHE A 426 1.49 8.81 -17.24
CA PHE A 426 0.45 9.40 -16.37
C PHE A 426 0.87 10.76 -15.79
N ILE A 427 2.14 10.92 -15.41
CA ILE A 427 2.70 12.21 -14.99
C ILE A 427 2.61 13.22 -16.14
N PHE A 428 3.01 12.80 -17.34
CA PHE A 428 2.90 13.63 -18.55
C PHE A 428 1.44 14.03 -18.81
N LEU A 429 0.50 13.09 -18.76
CA LEU A 429 -0.92 13.36 -18.93
C LEU A 429 -1.47 14.32 -17.87
N LEU A 430 -0.99 14.25 -16.62
CA LEU A 430 -1.36 15.20 -15.57
C LEU A 430 -0.91 16.62 -15.90
N ILE A 431 0.32 16.77 -16.39
CA ILE A 431 0.90 18.06 -16.79
C ILE A 431 0.14 18.60 -18.01
N PHE A 432 -0.07 17.76 -19.01
CA PHE A 432 -0.74 18.14 -20.26
C PHE A 432 -2.22 18.49 -20.04
N ALA A 433 -2.95 17.70 -19.24
CA ALA A 433 -4.33 18.01 -18.88
C ALA A 433 -4.44 19.36 -18.16
N LYS A 434 -3.47 19.71 -17.31
CA LYS A 434 -3.41 21.02 -16.67
C LYS A 434 -3.19 22.13 -17.68
N ALA A 435 -2.33 21.95 -18.68
CA ALA A 435 -2.07 22.92 -19.72
C ALA A 435 -3.31 23.16 -20.59
N ILE A 436 -3.97 22.09 -21.08
CA ILE A 436 -5.16 22.22 -21.95
C ILE A 436 -6.36 22.85 -21.22
N ILE A 437 -6.63 22.42 -19.97
CA ILE A 437 -7.80 22.92 -19.22
C ILE A 437 -7.53 24.33 -18.71
N GLY A 438 -6.28 24.67 -18.41
CA GLY A 438 -5.87 26.04 -18.08
C GLY A 438 -6.09 27.04 -19.21
N PHE A 439 -5.97 26.61 -20.48
CA PHE A 439 -6.29 27.44 -21.64
C PHE A 439 -7.79 27.70 -21.83
N LYS A 440 -8.68 26.88 -21.27
CA LYS A 440 -10.15 27.08 -21.37
C LYS A 440 -10.76 27.87 -20.22
N SER A 441 -9.97 28.22 -19.19
CA SER A 441 -10.45 28.97 -18.02
C SER A 441 -10.00 30.43 -17.98
N ASN A 442 -9.30 30.91 -19.01
CA ASN A 442 -9.04 32.30 -19.30
C ASN A 442 -9.90 32.73 -20.50
#